data_c9807d90524637a546adc05c62597ae5
#
_entry.id   c9807d90524637a546adc05c62597ae5
#
_cell.length_a   1.000
_cell.length_b   1.000
_cell.length_c   1.000
_cell.angle_alpha   90.00
_cell.angle_beta   90.00
_cell.angle_gamma   90.00
#
_symmetry.space_group_name_H-M   'P 1'
#
loop_
_entity.id
_entity.type
_entity.pdbx_description
1 polymer ?
#
loop_
_entity_poly.entity_id
_entity_poly.type
_entity_poly.pdbx_seq_one_letter_code
_entity_poly.pdbx_strand_id
1 'polypeptide(L)'
;MEPEQTTSELSANEEFEVKTEQPKDDVQLTRLSRRVRFLLLFISFKLLVLVAGYFYILHLNSAPENFNPQIVTIEPGQSAAEIATNLATAGVVRSSELLQGALLYFQDPTKIKAATYVFDEPQTTTEVAAILVTGEFDTNLRSLTFIEGFSVRDYALTAATLPNITTEAFLEQALNLEGALFPETYFVPETITTEELVALLNSTHQERLAPYLEQFAANDLSTEEALILASIIEREANTPESMQIVAGIFLNRLAIGMPLQADASIEYVIDTPLGELPPGQLASELRELDSPYNTYLYPGLPPTPIGNPGEEAIRAIANPTESNYFYYITGDDGVFYYAQTYDQHLTNIARHLR
;
A
#
# COMPACT_ATOMS: atom_id res chain seq x y z
N MET A 1 8.80 -41.00 100.89
CA MET A 1 8.87 -42.36 101.40
C MET A 1 9.49 -43.16 100.35
N GLU A 2 10.83 -43.28 100.50
CA GLU A 2 11.61 -44.44 99.97
C GLU A 2 11.15 -45.70 100.70
N PRO A 3 11.50 -46.90 100.32
CA PRO A 3 12.78 -47.34 99.69
C PRO A 3 12.59 -48.46 98.65
N GLU A 4 13.55 -48.81 98.04
CA GLU A 4 14.72 -49.75 98.11
C GLU A 4 14.67 -50.83 97.08
N GLN A 5 15.68 -50.87 96.26
CA GLN A 5 16.77 -51.89 96.21
C GLN A 5 16.29 -53.36 95.94
N THR A 6 16.80 -54.04 94.95
CA THR A 6 18.09 -54.78 94.99
C THR A 6 18.37 -55.51 93.68
N THR A 7 19.56 -55.34 93.18
CA THR A 7 20.57 -56.29 92.64
C THR A 7 20.17 -57.70 92.21
N SER A 8 20.64 -58.20 91.09
CA SER A 8 21.85 -58.94 90.83
C SER A 8 21.84 -59.61 89.47
N GLU A 9 22.81 -59.38 88.69
CA GLU A 9 23.87 -60.23 88.21
C GLU A 9 23.49 -61.48 87.41
N LEU A 10 24.15 -61.49 86.28
CA LEU A 10 24.96 -62.54 85.61
C LEU A 10 24.53 -62.88 84.18
N SER A 11 25.40 -62.40 83.32
CA SER A 11 26.26 -63.11 82.35
C SER A 11 25.61 -63.94 81.24
N ALA A 12 25.91 -63.58 80.06
CA ALA A 12 26.67 -64.36 79.11
C ALA A 12 26.51 -63.84 77.69
N ASN A 13 27.58 -63.57 77.09
CA ASN A 13 27.80 -63.25 75.66
C ASN A 13 27.14 -64.26 74.77
N GLU A 14 26.40 -63.73 73.75
CA GLU A 14 26.39 -64.30 72.41
C GLU A 14 26.33 -63.16 71.42
N GLU A 15 27.49 -62.93 70.77
CA GLU A 15 27.61 -62.05 69.58
C GLU A 15 26.82 -62.67 68.45
N PHE A 16 25.68 -62.06 68.11
CA PHE A 16 25.05 -62.31 66.84
C PHE A 16 25.58 -61.29 65.82
N GLU A 17 26.53 -61.69 65.00
CA GLU A 17 27.05 -61.01 63.82
C GLU A 17 25.91 -60.91 62.78
N VAL A 18 25.24 -59.83 62.74
CA VAL A 18 24.29 -59.50 61.62
C VAL A 18 25.13 -59.10 60.41
N LYS A 19 25.39 -60.05 59.53
CA LYS A 19 25.85 -59.82 58.19
C LYS A 19 24.80 -59.02 57.46
N THR A 20 24.98 -57.71 57.37
CA THR A 20 24.29 -56.81 56.38
C THR A 20 24.91 -57.14 55.02
N GLU A 21 24.23 -57.98 54.24
CA GLU A 21 24.45 -58.07 52.79
C GLU A 21 23.99 -56.80 52.17
N GLN A 22 24.90 -55.94 51.78
CA GLN A 22 24.64 -54.88 50.85
C GLN A 22 24.34 -55.47 49.46
N PRO A 23 23.26 -55.15 48.78
CA PRO A 23 23.04 -55.55 47.40
C PRO A 23 24.08 -54.81 46.53
N LYS A 24 25.08 -55.54 46.03
CA LYS A 24 25.95 -55.12 44.94
C LYS A 24 25.13 -55.18 43.62
N ASP A 25 24.30 -54.22 43.37
CA ASP A 25 23.85 -53.93 42.01
C ASP A 25 24.81 -52.89 41.39
N ASP A 26 26.07 -53.36 41.18
CA ASP A 26 26.93 -52.69 40.19
C ASP A 26 26.35 -52.96 38.80
N VAL A 27 25.45 -52.09 38.36
CA VAL A 27 25.07 -51.98 36.93
C VAL A 27 26.32 -51.53 36.19
N GLN A 28 27.13 -52.51 35.76
CA GLN A 28 28.24 -52.31 34.85
C GLN A 28 27.62 -51.77 33.54
N LEU A 29 27.57 -50.44 33.39
CA LEU A 29 27.35 -49.77 32.13
C LEU A 29 28.47 -50.24 31.18
N THR A 30 28.15 -51.27 30.39
CA THR A 30 29.08 -51.82 29.38
C THR A 30 29.48 -50.69 28.45
N ARG A 31 30.78 -50.33 28.48
CA ARG A 31 31.32 -49.28 27.63
C ARG A 31 31.13 -49.69 26.18
N LEU A 32 30.12 -49.07 25.50
CA LEU A 32 29.86 -49.24 24.07
C LEU A 32 31.18 -49.11 23.27
N SER A 33 31.40 -50.04 22.33
CA SER A 33 32.61 -50.01 21.49
C SER A 33 32.71 -48.69 20.73
N ARG A 34 33.90 -48.20 20.39
CA ARG A 34 34.09 -46.95 19.63
C ARG A 34 33.22 -46.90 18.38
N ARG A 35 33.09 -48.03 17.65
CA ARG A 35 32.25 -48.10 16.44
C ARG A 35 30.78 -47.85 16.72
N VAL A 36 30.23 -48.39 17.81
CA VAL A 36 28.84 -48.20 18.21
C VAL A 36 28.59 -46.74 18.65
N ARG A 37 29.54 -46.12 19.36
CA ARG A 37 29.44 -44.69 19.70
C ARG A 37 29.42 -43.78 18.46
N PHE A 38 30.32 -44.06 17.49
CA PHE A 38 30.31 -43.32 16.22
C PHE A 38 29.00 -43.51 15.43
N LEU A 39 28.46 -44.73 15.40
CA LEU A 39 27.18 -45.00 14.75
C LEU A 39 26.02 -44.22 15.41
N LEU A 40 25.96 -44.25 16.74
CA LEU A 40 24.96 -43.53 17.52
C LEU A 40 25.07 -42.02 17.32
N LEU A 41 26.27 -41.43 17.31
CA LEU A 41 26.50 -40.02 17.02
C LEU A 41 26.07 -39.66 15.60
N PHE A 42 26.36 -40.51 14.62
CA PHE A 42 25.96 -40.30 13.25
C PHE A 42 24.44 -40.37 13.08
N ILE A 43 23.75 -41.30 13.74
CA ILE A 43 22.29 -41.39 13.75
C ILE A 43 21.67 -40.18 14.45
N SER A 44 22.23 -39.79 15.62
CA SER A 44 21.78 -38.59 16.35
C SER A 44 21.97 -37.32 15.54
N PHE A 45 23.09 -37.19 14.81
CA PHE A 45 23.32 -36.04 13.91
C PHE A 45 22.33 -36.02 12.77
N LYS A 46 22.08 -37.15 12.10
CA LYS A 46 21.05 -37.23 11.04
C LYS A 46 19.66 -36.89 11.59
N LEU A 47 19.30 -37.40 12.77
CA LEU A 47 18.05 -37.10 13.42
C LEU A 47 17.93 -35.60 13.73
N LEU A 48 19.01 -34.98 14.24
CA LEU A 48 19.05 -33.53 14.48
C LEU A 48 18.85 -32.72 13.22
N VAL A 49 19.49 -33.11 12.11
CA VAL A 49 19.32 -32.45 10.80
C VAL A 49 17.89 -32.62 10.30
N LEU A 50 17.29 -33.79 10.44
CA LEU A 50 15.89 -33.99 10.05
C LEU A 50 14.93 -33.18 10.91
N VAL A 51 15.16 -33.11 12.23
CA VAL A 51 14.33 -32.28 13.12
C VAL A 51 14.50 -30.79 12.81
N ALA A 52 15.72 -30.33 12.60
CA ALA A 52 15.99 -28.95 12.21
C ALA A 52 15.34 -28.62 10.85
N GLY A 53 15.45 -29.50 9.87
CA GLY A 53 14.80 -29.38 8.58
C GLY A 53 13.27 -29.32 8.69
N TYR A 54 12.69 -30.16 9.54
CA TYR A 54 11.25 -30.14 9.81
C TYR A 54 10.79 -28.79 10.39
N PHE A 55 11.48 -28.28 11.41
CA PHE A 55 11.16 -26.96 11.99
C PHE A 55 11.38 -25.81 10.99
N TYR A 56 12.39 -25.92 10.13
CA TYR A 56 12.63 -24.96 9.07
C TYR A 56 11.48 -24.93 8.06
N ILE A 57 10.98 -26.10 7.62
CA ILE A 57 9.82 -26.19 6.73
C ILE A 57 8.57 -25.63 7.41
N LEU A 58 8.34 -25.93 8.70
CA LEU A 58 7.23 -25.37 9.46
C LEU A 58 7.31 -23.84 9.52
N HIS A 59 8.51 -23.29 9.73
CA HIS A 59 8.72 -21.85 9.72
C HIS A 59 8.42 -21.23 8.34
N LEU A 60 8.88 -21.84 7.24
CA LEU A 60 8.57 -21.38 5.89
C LEU A 60 7.07 -21.49 5.53
N ASN A 61 6.39 -22.49 6.09
CA ASN A 61 4.96 -22.67 5.90
C ASN A 61 4.10 -21.72 6.75
N SER A 62 4.65 -21.18 7.84
CA SER A 62 3.88 -20.28 8.71
C SER A 62 3.55 -18.96 8.01
N ALA A 63 2.46 -18.35 8.43
CA ALA A 63 2.05 -17.03 7.96
C ALA A 63 3.16 -15.98 8.16
N PRO A 64 3.31 -14.98 7.26
CA PRO A 64 4.24 -13.87 7.44
C PRO A 64 3.94 -13.06 8.71
N GLU A 65 4.99 -12.67 9.47
CA GLU A 65 4.82 -11.92 10.74
C GLU A 65 4.40 -10.46 10.54
N ASN A 66 4.87 -9.85 9.44
CA ASN A 66 4.56 -8.47 9.07
C ASN A 66 3.65 -8.48 7.83
N PHE A 67 2.53 -9.21 7.93
CA PHE A 67 1.56 -9.30 6.84
C PHE A 67 0.78 -7.98 6.74
N ASN A 68 0.67 -7.46 5.53
CA ASN A 68 -0.28 -6.42 5.19
C ASN A 68 -1.29 -7.02 4.20
N PRO A 69 -2.57 -6.64 4.24
CA PRO A 69 -3.55 -7.06 3.24
C PRO A 69 -3.06 -6.85 1.82
N GLN A 70 -3.19 -7.86 0.97
CA GLN A 70 -2.69 -7.84 -0.41
C GLN A 70 -3.78 -8.28 -1.38
N ILE A 71 -3.83 -7.61 -2.52
CA ILE A 71 -4.65 -8.01 -3.66
C ILE A 71 -3.70 -8.46 -4.77
N VAL A 72 -3.82 -9.72 -5.19
CA VAL A 72 -2.95 -10.30 -6.21
C VAL A 72 -3.78 -10.84 -7.36
N THR A 73 -3.57 -10.30 -8.56
CA THR A 73 -4.22 -10.78 -9.78
C THR A 73 -3.37 -11.86 -10.43
N ILE A 74 -3.99 -13.00 -10.70
CA ILE A 74 -3.41 -14.11 -11.45
C ILE A 74 -3.99 -14.07 -12.86
N GLU A 75 -3.12 -13.80 -13.83
CA GLU A 75 -3.48 -13.72 -15.23
C GLU A 75 -3.60 -15.10 -15.87
N PRO A 76 -4.46 -15.26 -16.91
CA PRO A 76 -4.55 -16.50 -17.66
C PRO A 76 -3.19 -16.89 -18.28
N GLY A 77 -2.74 -18.11 -18.02
CA GLY A 77 -1.51 -18.66 -18.59
C GLY A 77 -0.24 -18.45 -17.75
N GLN A 78 -0.33 -17.80 -16.59
CA GLN A 78 0.81 -17.74 -15.66
C GLN A 78 1.17 -19.14 -15.17
N SER A 79 2.47 -19.42 -15.06
CA SER A 79 2.98 -20.66 -14.50
C SER A 79 2.91 -20.66 -12.97
N ALA A 80 2.86 -21.86 -12.34
CA ALA A 80 2.90 -21.99 -10.89
C ALA A 80 4.16 -21.33 -10.26
N ALA A 81 5.28 -21.28 -10.99
CA ALA A 81 6.50 -20.63 -10.54
C ALA A 81 6.36 -19.08 -10.52
N GLU A 82 5.77 -18.50 -11.55
CA GLU A 82 5.49 -17.05 -11.64
C GLU A 82 4.49 -16.64 -10.56
N ILE A 83 3.40 -17.40 -10.40
CA ILE A 83 2.38 -17.17 -9.34
C ILE A 83 3.03 -17.21 -7.96
N ALA A 84 3.85 -18.23 -7.68
CA ALA A 84 4.53 -18.36 -6.39
C ALA A 84 5.52 -17.21 -6.14
N THR A 85 6.21 -16.73 -7.16
CA THR A 85 7.14 -15.60 -7.06
C THR A 85 6.39 -14.30 -6.79
N ASN A 86 5.28 -14.05 -7.49
CA ASN A 86 4.45 -12.87 -7.31
C ASN A 86 3.87 -12.81 -5.89
N LEU A 87 3.32 -13.92 -5.39
CA LEU A 87 2.76 -14.00 -4.03
C LEU A 87 3.83 -13.86 -2.93
N ALA A 88 5.04 -14.36 -3.15
CA ALA A 88 6.15 -14.15 -2.22
C ALA A 88 6.63 -12.69 -2.23
N THR A 89 6.69 -12.06 -3.42
CA THR A 89 7.08 -10.65 -3.57
C THR A 89 6.04 -9.72 -2.94
N ALA A 90 4.75 -10.05 -3.06
CA ALA A 90 3.66 -9.35 -2.40
C ALA A 90 3.60 -9.59 -0.88
N GLY A 91 4.44 -10.47 -0.31
CA GLY A 91 4.45 -10.76 1.11
C GLY A 91 3.31 -11.65 1.61
N VAL A 92 2.56 -12.30 0.69
CA VAL A 92 1.47 -13.24 1.03
C VAL A 92 2.01 -14.55 1.60
N VAL A 93 3.18 -15.01 1.11
CA VAL A 93 3.88 -16.20 1.59
C VAL A 93 5.34 -15.91 1.88
N ARG A 94 5.98 -16.69 2.77
CA ARG A 94 7.39 -16.54 3.12
C ARG A 94 8.36 -17.09 2.07
N SER A 95 7.95 -18.10 1.29
CA SER A 95 8.83 -18.77 0.31
C SER A 95 8.08 -19.16 -0.94
N SER A 96 8.57 -18.63 -2.07
CA SER A 96 8.09 -19.00 -3.40
C SER A 96 8.34 -20.47 -3.71
N GLU A 97 9.48 -21.03 -3.28
CA GLU A 97 9.84 -22.42 -3.52
C GLU A 97 8.91 -23.38 -2.78
N LEU A 98 8.54 -23.05 -1.53
CA LEU A 98 7.60 -23.87 -0.77
C LEU A 98 6.21 -23.81 -1.38
N LEU A 99 5.72 -22.62 -1.80
CA LEU A 99 4.43 -22.49 -2.45
C LEU A 99 4.41 -23.23 -3.79
N GLN A 100 5.44 -23.06 -4.61
CA GLN A 100 5.57 -23.81 -5.87
C GLN A 100 5.55 -25.32 -5.63
N GLY A 101 6.30 -25.79 -4.63
CA GLY A 101 6.30 -27.20 -4.23
C GLY A 101 4.93 -27.67 -3.75
N ALA A 102 4.23 -26.86 -2.97
CA ALA A 102 2.87 -27.17 -2.50
C ALA A 102 1.90 -27.30 -3.68
N LEU A 103 1.95 -26.37 -4.63
CA LEU A 103 1.12 -26.41 -5.85
C LEU A 103 1.40 -27.61 -6.73
N LEU A 104 2.68 -27.99 -6.92
CA LEU A 104 3.07 -29.06 -7.83
C LEU A 104 2.88 -30.47 -7.24
N TYR A 105 3.09 -30.67 -5.93
CA TYR A 105 3.13 -31.99 -5.32
C TYR A 105 1.91 -32.33 -4.45
N PHE A 106 1.21 -31.31 -3.91
CA PHE A 106 0.06 -31.50 -3.01
C PHE A 106 -1.24 -31.00 -3.58
N GLN A 107 -1.19 -30.21 -4.65
CA GLN A 107 -2.36 -29.66 -5.35
C GLN A 107 -2.27 -30.01 -6.84
N ASP A 108 -3.29 -29.66 -7.58
CA ASP A 108 -3.30 -29.77 -9.05
C ASP A 108 -3.12 -28.37 -9.66
N PRO A 109 -1.92 -28.02 -10.13
CA PRO A 109 -1.66 -26.67 -10.63
C PRO A 109 -2.48 -26.30 -11.86
N THR A 110 -3.08 -27.28 -12.55
CA THR A 110 -3.98 -27.03 -13.70
C THR A 110 -5.35 -26.48 -13.25
N LYS A 111 -5.65 -26.55 -11.95
CA LYS A 111 -6.89 -26.05 -11.38
C LYS A 111 -6.77 -24.64 -10.82
N ILE A 112 -5.58 -24.05 -10.82
CA ILE A 112 -5.42 -22.66 -10.41
C ILE A 112 -6.28 -21.80 -11.33
N LYS A 113 -7.12 -20.96 -10.74
CA LYS A 113 -8.00 -20.09 -11.49
C LYS A 113 -7.36 -18.74 -11.68
N ALA A 114 -7.39 -18.25 -12.92
CA ALA A 114 -7.06 -16.86 -13.22
C ALA A 114 -8.16 -15.96 -12.63
N ALA A 115 -7.80 -15.16 -11.63
CA ALA A 115 -8.71 -14.29 -10.90
C ALA A 115 -7.90 -13.31 -10.03
N THR A 116 -8.57 -12.31 -9.50
CA THR A 116 -8.03 -11.45 -8.44
C THR A 116 -8.33 -12.08 -7.08
N TYR A 117 -7.28 -12.34 -6.32
CA TYR A 117 -7.33 -12.92 -4.98
C TYR A 117 -7.09 -11.85 -3.94
N VAL A 118 -7.91 -11.83 -2.90
CA VAL A 118 -7.73 -10.96 -1.73
C VAL A 118 -7.18 -11.80 -0.60
N PHE A 119 -6.08 -11.36 -0.07
CA PHE A 119 -5.48 -11.89 1.14
C PHE A 119 -5.57 -10.79 2.20
N ASP A 120 -6.61 -10.83 3.02
CA ASP A 120 -6.91 -9.86 4.09
C ASP A 120 -6.38 -10.31 5.45
N GLU A 121 -6.13 -11.62 5.61
CA GLU A 121 -5.56 -12.22 6.81
C GLU A 121 -4.27 -12.99 6.51
N PRO A 122 -3.33 -13.05 7.48
CA PRO A 122 -2.10 -13.80 7.30
C PRO A 122 -2.38 -15.31 7.26
N GLN A 123 -2.00 -15.95 6.16
CA GLN A 123 -2.26 -17.38 5.90
C GLN A 123 -0.97 -18.17 5.76
N THR A 124 -1.05 -19.47 6.03
CA THR A 124 0.06 -20.39 5.79
C THR A 124 0.22 -20.66 4.28
N THR A 125 1.42 -21.02 3.86
CA THR A 125 1.69 -21.35 2.44
C THR A 125 0.78 -22.46 1.91
N THR A 126 0.41 -23.42 2.75
CA THR A 126 -0.49 -24.51 2.36
C THR A 126 -1.95 -24.06 2.22
N GLU A 127 -2.41 -23.11 3.04
CA GLU A 127 -3.73 -22.50 2.91
C GLU A 127 -3.81 -21.67 1.63
N VAL A 128 -2.80 -20.83 1.36
CA VAL A 128 -2.70 -20.08 0.10
C VAL A 128 -2.75 -21.03 -1.10
N ALA A 129 -2.00 -22.15 -1.09
CA ALA A 129 -2.04 -23.13 -2.17
C ALA A 129 -3.42 -23.74 -2.36
N ALA A 130 -4.16 -24.01 -1.27
CA ALA A 130 -5.53 -24.52 -1.33
C ALA A 130 -6.48 -23.49 -1.94
N ILE A 131 -6.45 -22.24 -1.49
CA ILE A 131 -7.26 -21.13 -2.00
C ILE A 131 -7.10 -20.98 -3.51
N LEU A 132 -5.85 -21.00 -4.02
CA LEU A 132 -5.58 -20.88 -5.46
C LEU A 132 -6.23 -21.97 -6.30
N VAL A 133 -6.34 -23.20 -5.77
CA VAL A 133 -6.87 -24.36 -6.49
C VAL A 133 -8.38 -24.50 -6.29
N THR A 134 -8.91 -24.27 -5.08
CA THR A 134 -10.34 -24.28 -4.82
C THR A 134 -11.04 -23.09 -5.46
N GLY A 135 -10.30 -21.99 -5.63
CA GLY A 135 -10.85 -20.74 -6.14
C GLY A 135 -11.75 -20.09 -5.08
N GLU A 136 -11.38 -20.22 -3.82
CA GLU A 136 -11.94 -19.42 -2.73
C GLU A 136 -11.31 -18.02 -2.80
N PHE A 137 -11.68 -17.28 -3.82
CA PHE A 137 -11.43 -15.85 -3.95
C PHE A 137 -12.75 -15.12 -3.68
N ASP A 138 -12.68 -13.92 -3.18
CA ASP A 138 -13.89 -13.13 -3.01
C ASP A 138 -14.43 -12.77 -4.42
N THR A 139 -15.44 -13.53 -4.85
CA THR A 139 -16.10 -13.33 -6.14
C THR A 139 -16.95 -12.07 -6.18
N ASN A 140 -17.13 -11.42 -5.03
CA ASN A 140 -17.93 -10.21 -4.88
C ASN A 140 -17.08 -8.93 -4.88
N LEU A 141 -15.81 -9.02 -5.26
CA LEU A 141 -14.99 -7.81 -5.44
C LEU A 141 -15.50 -7.00 -6.63
N ARG A 142 -15.66 -5.70 -6.38
CA ARG A 142 -15.90 -4.69 -7.41
C ARG A 142 -14.64 -3.91 -7.67
N SER A 143 -14.34 -3.71 -8.95
CA SER A 143 -13.32 -2.78 -9.38
C SER A 143 -13.91 -1.39 -9.44
N LEU A 144 -13.36 -0.45 -8.68
CA LEU A 144 -13.69 0.96 -8.71
C LEU A 144 -12.47 1.74 -9.19
N THR A 145 -12.60 2.46 -10.30
CA THR A 145 -11.54 3.33 -10.81
C THR A 145 -11.86 4.77 -10.48
N PHE A 146 -11.03 5.38 -9.65
CA PHE A 146 -11.07 6.80 -9.35
C PHE A 146 -10.05 7.51 -10.25
N ILE A 147 -10.54 8.44 -11.06
CA ILE A 147 -9.77 9.07 -12.13
C ILE A 147 -8.99 10.26 -11.56
N GLU A 148 -7.76 10.45 -12.03
CA GLU A 148 -6.90 11.59 -11.68
C GLU A 148 -7.56 12.92 -12.09
N GLY A 149 -7.42 13.95 -11.26
CA GLY A 149 -8.00 15.26 -11.47
C GLY A 149 -9.51 15.38 -11.18
N PHE A 150 -10.20 14.27 -10.94
CA PHE A 150 -11.61 14.28 -10.58
C PHE A 150 -11.81 14.78 -9.14
N SER A 151 -12.93 15.51 -8.93
CA SER A 151 -13.32 16.03 -7.63
C SER A 151 -13.91 14.96 -6.71
N VAL A 152 -14.03 15.27 -5.42
CA VAL A 152 -14.77 14.42 -4.47
C VAL A 152 -16.22 14.19 -4.91
N ARG A 153 -16.83 15.14 -5.65
CA ARG A 153 -18.18 14.96 -6.21
C ARG A 153 -18.22 13.85 -7.27
N ASP A 154 -17.24 13.83 -8.16
CA ASP A 154 -17.09 12.79 -9.18
C ASP A 154 -16.80 11.42 -8.53
N TYR A 155 -15.97 11.41 -7.49
CA TYR A 155 -15.68 10.21 -6.72
C TYR A 155 -16.91 9.66 -6.01
N ALA A 156 -17.79 10.53 -5.52
CA ALA A 156 -19.07 10.11 -4.94
C ALA A 156 -19.96 9.38 -5.95
N LEU A 157 -19.97 9.80 -7.21
CA LEU A 157 -20.71 9.11 -8.29
C LEU A 157 -20.11 7.73 -8.58
N THR A 158 -18.78 7.62 -8.58
CA THR A 158 -18.07 6.35 -8.74
C THR A 158 -18.36 5.41 -7.56
N ALA A 159 -18.27 5.89 -6.33
CA ALA A 159 -18.52 5.14 -5.12
C ALA A 159 -19.97 4.64 -5.03
N ALA A 160 -20.94 5.45 -5.48
CA ALA A 160 -22.38 5.12 -5.49
C ALA A 160 -22.75 4.02 -6.50
N THR A 161 -21.81 3.50 -7.29
CA THR A 161 -21.99 2.26 -8.07
C THR A 161 -22.03 1.02 -7.18
N LEU A 162 -21.56 1.12 -5.94
CA LEU A 162 -21.68 0.08 -4.92
C LEU A 162 -23.06 0.14 -4.25
N PRO A 163 -23.66 -1.03 -3.94
CA PRO A 163 -25.03 -1.09 -3.45
C PRO A 163 -25.26 -0.45 -2.07
N ASN A 164 -24.22 -0.37 -1.25
CA ASN A 164 -24.28 0.12 0.13
C ASN A 164 -23.83 1.57 0.29
N ILE A 165 -23.39 2.24 -0.78
CA ILE A 165 -22.87 3.60 -0.74
C ILE A 165 -23.79 4.51 -1.54
N THR A 166 -24.20 5.63 -0.93
CA THR A 166 -24.89 6.70 -1.66
C THR A 166 -23.97 7.89 -1.87
N THR A 167 -24.27 8.69 -2.89
CA THR A 167 -23.53 9.93 -3.18
C THR A 167 -23.49 10.85 -1.97
N GLU A 168 -24.63 11.00 -1.28
CA GLU A 168 -24.76 11.87 -0.10
C GLU A 168 -23.90 11.36 1.07
N ALA A 169 -23.93 10.04 1.34
CA ALA A 169 -23.12 9.45 2.42
C ALA A 169 -21.62 9.58 2.15
N PHE A 170 -21.20 9.43 0.89
CA PHE A 170 -19.80 9.63 0.51
C PHE A 170 -19.39 11.11 0.65
N LEU A 171 -20.20 12.04 0.16
CA LEU A 171 -19.92 13.47 0.27
C LEU A 171 -19.86 13.94 1.74
N GLU A 172 -20.75 13.45 2.61
CA GLU A 172 -20.74 13.81 4.03
C GLU A 172 -19.39 13.48 4.69
N GLN A 173 -18.75 12.39 4.31
CA GLN A 173 -17.46 11.96 4.89
C GLN A 173 -16.24 12.52 4.16
N ALA A 174 -16.34 12.73 2.85
CA ALA A 174 -15.20 13.01 1.98
C ALA A 174 -15.07 14.47 1.54
N LEU A 175 -16.11 15.34 1.71
CA LEU A 175 -16.11 16.70 1.16
C LEU A 175 -14.92 17.55 1.64
N ASN A 176 -14.45 17.34 2.86
CA ASN A 176 -13.28 18.02 3.42
C ASN A 176 -11.92 17.37 3.06
N LEU A 177 -11.96 16.33 2.22
CA LEU A 177 -10.79 15.58 1.76
C LEU A 177 -10.51 15.83 0.27
N GLU A 178 -10.99 16.94 -0.30
CA GLU A 178 -10.67 17.32 -1.68
C GLU A 178 -9.13 17.39 -1.87
N GLY A 179 -8.61 16.66 -2.86
CA GLY A 179 -7.18 16.53 -3.11
C GLY A 179 -6.46 15.50 -2.24
N ALA A 180 -7.15 14.82 -1.32
CA ALA A 180 -6.58 13.87 -0.36
C ALA A 180 -7.13 12.44 -0.51
N LEU A 181 -7.77 12.11 -1.62
CA LEU A 181 -8.24 10.78 -1.97
C LEU A 181 -7.48 10.29 -3.20
N PHE A 182 -6.63 9.26 -3.05
CA PHE A 182 -5.71 8.88 -4.14
C PHE A 182 -6.44 8.26 -5.33
N PRO A 183 -6.20 8.75 -6.56
CA PRO A 183 -6.75 8.20 -7.80
C PRO A 183 -6.04 6.88 -8.17
N GLU A 184 -6.76 5.78 -8.08
CA GLU A 184 -6.28 4.45 -8.47
C GLU A 184 -7.48 3.54 -8.76
N THR A 185 -7.23 2.35 -9.28
CA THR A 185 -8.23 1.29 -9.37
C THR A 185 -8.19 0.44 -8.11
N TYR A 186 -9.27 0.48 -7.33
CA TYR A 186 -9.42 -0.29 -6.09
C TYR A 186 -10.31 -1.49 -6.31
N PHE A 187 -9.90 -2.63 -5.77
CA PHE A 187 -10.70 -3.84 -5.71
C PHE A 187 -11.25 -3.98 -4.30
N VAL A 188 -12.56 -3.78 -4.14
CA VAL A 188 -13.21 -3.72 -2.84
C VAL A 188 -14.38 -4.70 -2.76
N PRO A 189 -14.68 -5.27 -1.58
CA PRO A 189 -15.89 -6.08 -1.39
C PRO A 189 -17.15 -5.26 -1.69
N GLU A 190 -18.18 -5.87 -2.27
CA GLU A 190 -19.49 -5.21 -2.44
C GLU A 190 -20.10 -4.72 -1.11
N THR A 191 -19.66 -5.30 0.00
CA THR A 191 -20.13 -4.99 1.35
C THR A 191 -19.36 -3.85 2.01
N ILE A 192 -18.31 -3.31 1.38
CA ILE A 192 -17.52 -2.20 1.94
C ILE A 192 -18.42 -1.03 2.33
N THR A 193 -18.18 -0.46 3.49
CA THR A 193 -18.89 0.73 3.96
C THR A 193 -18.29 2.00 3.38
N THR A 194 -19.04 3.10 3.42
CA THR A 194 -18.54 4.41 3.01
C THR A 194 -17.29 4.84 3.80
N GLU A 195 -17.30 4.62 5.11
CA GLU A 195 -16.18 4.95 5.99
C GLU A 195 -14.91 4.17 5.63
N GLU A 196 -15.03 2.86 5.40
CA GLU A 196 -13.90 2.03 5.00
C GLU A 196 -13.34 2.43 3.63
N LEU A 197 -14.21 2.74 2.66
CA LEU A 197 -13.77 3.19 1.34
C LEU A 197 -13.06 4.53 1.40
N VAL A 198 -13.61 5.53 2.09
CA VAL A 198 -12.97 6.85 2.25
C VAL A 198 -11.64 6.72 2.99
N ALA A 199 -11.58 5.88 4.05
CA ALA A 199 -10.35 5.61 4.78
C ALA A 199 -9.29 4.95 3.88
N LEU A 200 -9.68 4.00 3.03
CA LEU A 200 -8.79 3.34 2.07
C LEU A 200 -8.19 4.34 1.08
N LEU A 201 -9.02 5.18 0.42
CA LEU A 201 -8.55 6.19 -0.51
C LEU A 201 -7.60 7.21 0.16
N ASN A 202 -7.94 7.65 1.38
CA ASN A 202 -7.12 8.61 2.13
C ASN A 202 -5.82 8.01 2.64
N SER A 203 -5.83 6.78 3.16
CA SER A 203 -4.60 6.11 3.61
C SER A 203 -3.64 5.85 2.43
N THR A 204 -4.16 5.45 1.28
CA THR A 204 -3.37 5.31 0.04
C THR A 204 -2.76 6.66 -0.35
N HIS A 205 -3.54 7.76 -0.27
CA HIS A 205 -3.02 9.10 -0.54
C HIS A 205 -1.86 9.46 0.39
N GLN A 206 -1.98 9.22 1.70
CA GLN A 206 -0.91 9.50 2.65
C GLN A 206 0.36 8.69 2.36
N GLU A 207 0.20 7.42 2.00
CA GLU A 207 1.31 6.54 1.65
C GLU A 207 2.03 7.01 0.37
N ARG A 208 1.28 7.36 -0.68
CA ARG A 208 1.81 7.86 -1.95
C ARG A 208 2.45 9.24 -1.82
N LEU A 209 1.95 10.07 -0.92
CA LEU A 209 2.45 11.42 -0.67
C LEU A 209 3.74 11.45 0.16
N ALA A 210 3.91 10.51 1.09
CA ALA A 210 5.00 10.50 2.06
C ALA A 210 6.41 10.70 1.46
N PRO A 211 6.78 10.11 0.29
CA PRO A 211 8.09 10.30 -0.32
C PRO A 211 8.39 11.74 -0.77
N TYR A 212 7.37 12.61 -0.90
CA TYR A 212 7.50 13.96 -1.50
C TYR A 212 7.49 15.10 -0.47
N LEU A 213 7.23 14.81 0.80
CA LEU A 213 7.06 15.84 1.86
C LEU A 213 8.32 16.70 2.06
N GLU A 214 9.52 16.11 1.99
CA GLU A 214 10.78 16.83 2.14
C GLU A 214 11.03 17.78 0.96
N GLN A 215 10.66 17.35 -0.25
CA GLN A 215 10.80 18.16 -1.47
C GLN A 215 9.83 19.36 -1.47
N PHE A 216 8.60 19.18 -0.97
CA PHE A 216 7.67 20.30 -0.82
C PHE A 216 8.25 21.37 0.11
N ALA A 217 8.75 20.97 1.26
CA ALA A 217 9.40 21.90 2.20
C ALA A 217 10.65 22.56 1.61
N ALA A 218 11.41 21.86 0.76
CA ALA A 218 12.57 22.43 0.04
C ALA A 218 12.16 23.48 -1.00
N ASN A 219 10.93 23.42 -1.51
CA ASN A 219 10.33 24.40 -2.42
C ASN A 219 9.53 25.50 -1.70
N ASP A 220 9.70 25.63 -0.37
CA ASP A 220 8.98 26.56 0.49
C ASP A 220 7.44 26.40 0.45
N LEU A 221 6.95 25.16 0.23
CA LEU A 221 5.54 24.82 0.18
C LEU A 221 5.14 23.98 1.41
N SER A 222 4.01 24.31 2.01
CA SER A 222 3.30 23.38 2.87
C SER A 222 2.70 22.24 2.05
N THR A 223 2.37 21.12 2.70
CA THR A 223 1.70 19.98 2.03
C THR A 223 0.38 20.40 1.38
N GLU A 224 -0.39 21.26 2.05
CA GLU A 224 -1.67 21.75 1.53
C GLU A 224 -1.47 22.61 0.26
N GLU A 225 -0.53 23.56 0.27
CA GLU A 225 -0.19 24.38 -0.90
C GLU A 225 0.30 23.52 -2.07
N ALA A 226 1.13 22.50 -1.79
CA ALA A 226 1.59 21.57 -2.80
C ALA A 226 0.45 20.78 -3.44
N LEU A 227 -0.52 20.30 -2.65
CA LEU A 227 -1.70 19.58 -3.15
C LEU A 227 -2.63 20.49 -3.95
N ILE A 228 -2.83 21.74 -3.52
CA ILE A 228 -3.59 22.73 -4.31
C ILE A 228 -2.96 22.91 -5.69
N LEU A 229 -1.64 23.14 -5.75
CA LEU A 229 -0.93 23.29 -7.01
C LEU A 229 -0.97 22.01 -7.85
N ALA A 230 -0.75 20.85 -7.24
CA ALA A 230 -0.81 19.57 -7.95
C ALA A 230 -2.21 19.33 -8.57
N SER A 231 -3.29 19.67 -7.87
CA SER A 231 -4.65 19.51 -8.37
C SER A 231 -4.95 20.42 -9.59
N ILE A 232 -4.32 21.59 -9.67
CA ILE A 232 -4.42 22.48 -10.82
C ILE A 232 -3.58 21.93 -11.98
N ILE A 233 -2.32 21.54 -11.71
CA ILE A 233 -1.39 21.02 -12.72
C ILE A 233 -1.93 19.76 -13.38
N GLU A 234 -2.56 18.86 -12.61
CA GLU A 234 -3.21 17.66 -13.11
C GLU A 234 -4.17 17.94 -14.28
N ARG A 235 -4.85 19.08 -14.23
CA ARG A 235 -5.83 19.47 -15.24
C ARG A 235 -5.28 20.40 -16.32
N GLU A 236 -4.09 20.97 -16.11
CA GLU A 236 -3.46 21.92 -17.05
C GLU A 236 -2.43 21.26 -17.98
N ALA A 237 -1.84 20.13 -17.59
CA ALA A 237 -0.79 19.48 -18.35
C ALA A 237 -0.98 17.95 -18.36
N ASN A 238 -0.54 17.30 -19.44
CA ASN A 238 -0.84 15.90 -19.72
C ASN A 238 0.40 15.01 -19.87
N THR A 239 1.60 15.56 -19.70
CA THR A 239 2.85 14.78 -19.68
C THR A 239 3.70 15.15 -18.46
N PRO A 240 4.50 14.22 -17.91
CA PRO A 240 5.36 14.51 -16.76
C PRO A 240 6.27 15.73 -16.99
N GLU A 241 6.83 15.87 -18.19
CA GLU A 241 7.71 17.00 -18.54
C GLU A 241 6.95 18.34 -18.57
N SER A 242 5.74 18.35 -19.17
CA SER A 242 4.92 19.57 -19.20
C SER A 242 4.42 19.95 -17.82
N MET A 243 4.04 18.96 -16.99
CA MET A 243 3.65 19.18 -15.59
C MET A 243 4.77 19.82 -14.77
N GLN A 244 6.03 19.34 -14.90
CA GLN A 244 7.19 19.93 -14.20
C GLN A 244 7.49 21.37 -14.64
N ILE A 245 7.36 21.68 -15.94
CA ILE A 245 7.58 23.04 -16.44
C ILE A 245 6.46 23.97 -15.98
N VAL A 246 5.19 23.53 -16.05
CA VAL A 246 4.04 24.30 -15.57
C VAL A 246 4.10 24.52 -14.06
N ALA A 247 4.59 23.53 -13.29
CA ALA A 247 4.87 23.67 -11.86
C ALA A 247 5.87 24.83 -11.61
N GLY A 248 6.98 24.85 -12.34
CA GLY A 248 7.96 25.95 -12.26
C GLY A 248 7.36 27.30 -12.64
N ILE A 249 6.48 27.36 -13.65
CA ILE A 249 5.76 28.60 -14.04
C ILE A 249 4.84 29.08 -12.91
N PHE A 250 4.10 28.19 -12.28
CA PHE A 250 3.19 28.56 -11.18
C PHE A 250 3.98 29.08 -9.96
N LEU A 251 5.08 28.43 -9.60
CA LEU A 251 5.97 28.94 -8.55
C LEU A 251 6.56 30.32 -8.89
N ASN A 252 6.99 30.54 -10.14
CA ASN A 252 7.45 31.87 -10.59
C ASN A 252 6.34 32.94 -10.48
N ARG A 253 5.11 32.61 -10.85
CA ARG A 253 3.96 33.54 -10.73
C ARG A 253 3.66 33.84 -9.27
N LEU A 254 3.60 32.84 -8.41
CA LEU A 254 3.38 33.03 -6.96
C LEU A 254 4.45 33.92 -6.34
N ALA A 255 5.72 33.71 -6.67
CA ALA A 255 6.85 34.49 -6.13
C ALA A 255 6.75 36.00 -6.41
N ILE A 256 6.08 36.40 -7.50
CA ILE A 256 5.88 37.81 -7.86
C ILE A 256 4.45 38.31 -7.65
N GLY A 257 3.56 37.51 -7.05
CA GLY A 257 2.16 37.85 -6.83
C GLY A 257 1.33 37.91 -8.12
N MET A 258 1.75 37.21 -9.17
CA MET A 258 0.99 37.11 -10.43
C MET A 258 -0.12 36.08 -10.29
N PRO A 259 -1.37 36.36 -10.78
CA PRO A 259 -2.45 35.39 -10.79
C PRO A 259 -2.09 34.11 -11.55
N LEU A 260 -2.56 32.95 -11.08
CA LEU A 260 -2.28 31.65 -11.73
C LEU A 260 -2.98 31.51 -13.07
N GLN A 261 -4.17 32.09 -13.24
CA GLN A 261 -4.96 32.11 -14.48
C GLN A 261 -5.16 30.72 -15.07
N ALA A 262 -5.56 29.78 -14.23
CA ALA A 262 -5.84 28.40 -14.58
C ALA A 262 -7.34 28.23 -14.85
N ASP A 263 -7.72 27.83 -16.07
CA ASP A 263 -9.12 27.59 -16.45
C ASP A 263 -9.76 26.49 -15.58
N ALA A 264 -9.00 25.48 -15.21
CA ALA A 264 -9.42 24.39 -14.33
C ALA A 264 -10.04 24.86 -13.01
N SER A 265 -9.59 26.00 -12.47
CA SER A 265 -10.11 26.58 -11.23
C SER A 265 -11.54 27.15 -11.41
N ILE A 266 -11.87 27.62 -12.61
CA ILE A 266 -13.24 28.05 -12.95
C ILE A 266 -14.13 26.84 -13.18
N GLU A 267 -13.66 25.87 -13.94
CA GLU A 267 -14.38 24.61 -14.23
C GLU A 267 -14.82 23.89 -12.95
N TYR A 268 -13.96 23.90 -11.91
CA TYR A 268 -14.30 23.34 -10.60
C TYR A 268 -15.50 24.05 -9.93
N VAL A 269 -15.60 25.37 -10.07
CA VAL A 269 -16.69 26.16 -9.48
C VAL A 269 -18.01 25.94 -10.19
N ILE A 270 -17.99 25.91 -11.53
CA ILE A 270 -19.20 25.74 -12.35
C ILE A 270 -19.56 24.26 -12.58
N ASP A 271 -18.72 23.34 -12.16
CA ASP A 271 -18.88 21.90 -12.34
C ASP A 271 -19.09 21.49 -13.82
N THR A 272 -18.37 22.18 -14.72
CA THR A 272 -18.48 21.96 -16.16
C THR A 272 -17.19 22.39 -16.86
N PRO A 273 -16.63 21.54 -17.77
CA PRO A 273 -15.51 21.94 -18.62
C PRO A 273 -15.86 23.14 -19.49
N LEU A 274 -14.95 24.12 -19.61
CA LEU A 274 -15.19 25.32 -20.44
C LEU A 274 -15.41 24.98 -21.90
N GLY A 275 -14.91 23.85 -22.38
CA GLY A 275 -15.16 23.34 -23.73
C GLY A 275 -16.58 22.79 -23.96
N GLU A 276 -17.33 22.53 -22.89
CA GLU A 276 -18.66 21.91 -22.90
C GLU A 276 -19.78 22.88 -22.45
N LEU A 277 -19.50 24.17 -22.43
CA LEU A 277 -20.44 25.17 -21.98
C LEU A 277 -21.74 25.20 -22.82
N PRO A 278 -22.90 25.45 -22.19
CA PRO A 278 -24.16 25.61 -22.89
C PRO A 278 -24.10 26.72 -23.96
N PRO A 279 -24.87 26.58 -25.06
CA PRO A 279 -24.92 27.61 -26.09
C PRO A 279 -25.27 28.99 -25.53
N GLY A 280 -24.42 29.98 -25.85
CA GLY A 280 -24.60 31.37 -25.43
C GLY A 280 -23.84 31.76 -24.15
N GLN A 281 -23.23 30.83 -23.46
CA GLN A 281 -22.35 31.13 -22.35
C GLN A 281 -20.88 31.18 -22.83
N LEU A 282 -20.18 32.27 -22.50
CA LEU A 282 -18.82 32.50 -22.96
C LEU A 282 -17.82 32.22 -21.82
N ALA A 283 -16.72 31.51 -22.10
CA ALA A 283 -15.63 31.28 -21.17
C ALA A 283 -15.05 32.61 -20.62
N SER A 284 -15.01 33.67 -21.43
CA SER A 284 -14.57 35.01 -21.01
C SER A 284 -15.43 35.61 -19.90
N GLU A 285 -16.76 35.35 -19.91
CA GLU A 285 -17.69 35.85 -18.88
C GLU A 285 -17.51 35.09 -17.57
N LEU A 286 -17.20 33.80 -17.65
CA LEU A 286 -16.93 32.96 -16.47
C LEU A 286 -15.61 33.31 -15.75
N ARG A 287 -14.65 33.88 -16.51
CA ARG A 287 -13.39 34.38 -15.89
C ARG A 287 -13.63 35.64 -15.04
N GLU A 288 -14.77 36.26 -15.10
CA GLU A 288 -15.22 37.37 -14.24
C GLU A 288 -16.09 36.92 -13.06
N LEU A 289 -16.30 35.57 -12.90
CA LEU A 289 -17.07 35.01 -11.80
C LEU A 289 -16.43 35.31 -10.45
N ASP A 290 -17.14 35.97 -9.56
CA ASP A 290 -16.68 36.25 -8.20
C ASP A 290 -16.70 34.98 -7.35
N SER A 291 -15.55 34.34 -7.26
CA SER A 291 -15.33 33.13 -6.46
C SER A 291 -13.90 33.11 -5.93
N PRO A 292 -13.67 32.68 -4.68
CA PRO A 292 -12.32 32.54 -4.12
C PRO A 292 -11.45 31.53 -4.88
N TYR A 293 -12.05 30.67 -5.69
CA TYR A 293 -11.33 29.76 -6.58
C TYR A 293 -10.92 30.41 -7.92
N ASN A 294 -11.41 31.61 -8.24
CA ASN A 294 -11.11 32.24 -9.51
C ASN A 294 -9.68 32.80 -9.53
N THR A 295 -8.75 32.01 -10.05
CA THR A 295 -7.33 32.35 -10.18
C THR A 295 -7.02 33.41 -11.25
N TYR A 296 -8.02 33.94 -11.96
CA TYR A 296 -7.90 35.13 -12.82
C TYR A 296 -8.06 36.41 -12.03
N LEU A 297 -8.98 36.42 -11.06
CA LEU A 297 -9.31 37.62 -10.27
C LEU A 297 -8.45 37.71 -8.99
N TYR A 298 -8.20 36.59 -8.37
CA TYR A 298 -7.53 36.51 -7.07
C TYR A 298 -6.13 35.93 -7.21
N PRO A 299 -5.07 36.74 -6.96
CA PRO A 299 -3.69 36.24 -6.91
C PRO A 299 -3.51 35.26 -5.74
N GLY A 300 -2.57 34.33 -5.91
CA GLY A 300 -2.28 33.28 -4.92
C GLY A 300 -3.00 31.96 -5.22
N LEU A 301 -3.09 31.12 -4.19
CA LEU A 301 -3.73 29.81 -4.30
C LEU A 301 -5.23 29.87 -3.99
N PRO A 302 -6.05 29.04 -4.62
CA PRO A 302 -7.43 28.85 -4.19
C PRO A 302 -7.50 28.23 -2.78
N PRO A 303 -8.67 28.27 -2.12
CA PRO A 303 -8.80 27.83 -0.72
C PRO A 303 -8.49 26.35 -0.46
N THR A 304 -8.76 25.48 -1.42
CA THR A 304 -8.53 24.04 -1.35
C THR A 304 -8.11 23.50 -2.72
N PRO A 305 -7.62 22.25 -2.81
CA PRO A 305 -7.48 21.56 -4.08
C PRO A 305 -8.80 21.57 -4.89
N ILE A 306 -8.69 21.49 -6.21
CA ILE A 306 -9.82 21.50 -7.16
C ILE A 306 -10.08 20.11 -7.77
N GLY A 307 -9.51 19.07 -7.19
CA GLY A 307 -9.62 17.67 -7.58
C GLY A 307 -8.51 16.86 -6.94
N ASN A 308 -8.54 15.57 -7.15
CA ASN A 308 -7.59 14.64 -6.57
C ASN A 308 -6.45 14.37 -7.56
N PRO A 309 -5.22 14.86 -7.28
CA PRO A 309 -4.10 14.73 -8.20
C PRO A 309 -3.53 13.30 -8.21
N GLY A 310 -3.05 12.86 -9.37
CA GLY A 310 -2.25 11.65 -9.52
C GLY A 310 -0.80 11.84 -9.07
N GLU A 311 -0.04 10.76 -9.06
CA GLU A 311 1.35 10.77 -8.60
C GLU A 311 2.25 11.66 -9.47
N GLU A 312 1.98 11.77 -10.78
CA GLU A 312 2.78 12.58 -11.70
C GLU A 312 2.67 14.08 -11.39
N ALA A 313 1.47 14.58 -11.10
CA ALA A 313 1.27 15.98 -10.71
C ALA A 313 1.90 16.28 -9.34
N ILE A 314 1.79 15.37 -8.37
CA ILE A 314 2.44 15.46 -7.06
C ILE A 314 3.97 15.52 -7.24
N ARG A 315 4.53 14.65 -8.07
CA ARG A 315 5.96 14.61 -8.39
C ARG A 315 6.43 15.87 -9.11
N ALA A 316 5.61 16.44 -9.98
CA ALA A 316 5.94 17.66 -10.71
C ALA A 316 6.11 18.86 -9.75
N ILE A 317 5.26 18.99 -8.73
CA ILE A 317 5.42 20.01 -7.69
C ILE A 317 6.59 19.72 -6.75
N ALA A 318 6.88 18.47 -6.47
CA ALA A 318 8.05 18.08 -5.68
C ALA A 318 9.37 18.41 -6.41
N ASN A 319 9.38 18.26 -7.74
CA ASN A 319 10.57 18.43 -8.58
C ASN A 319 10.27 19.35 -9.79
N PRO A 320 9.95 20.64 -9.55
CA PRO A 320 9.60 21.56 -10.62
C PRO A 320 10.82 21.86 -11.50
N THR A 321 10.59 22.08 -12.80
CA THR A 321 11.65 22.54 -13.70
C THR A 321 11.91 24.02 -13.47
N GLU A 322 13.13 24.35 -13.01
CA GLU A 322 13.56 25.74 -12.91
C GLU A 322 13.60 26.41 -14.29
N SER A 323 12.95 27.53 -14.42
CA SER A 323 12.90 28.31 -15.67
C SER A 323 12.57 29.77 -15.39
N ASN A 324 12.73 30.63 -16.41
CA ASN A 324 12.28 32.01 -16.39
C ASN A 324 10.94 32.19 -17.10
N TYR A 325 10.16 31.12 -17.29
CA TYR A 325 8.88 31.20 -17.95
C TYR A 325 7.79 31.68 -16.98
N PHE A 326 6.86 32.46 -17.53
CA PHE A 326 5.66 32.96 -16.84
C PHE A 326 4.37 32.62 -17.61
N TYR A 327 4.48 32.22 -18.88
CA TYR A 327 3.35 31.96 -19.76
C TYR A 327 3.53 30.64 -20.51
N TYR A 328 2.41 30.01 -20.78
CA TYR A 328 2.35 28.82 -21.63
C TYR A 328 1.01 28.80 -22.40
N ILE A 329 0.98 28.09 -23.51
CA ILE A 329 -0.22 27.66 -24.21
C ILE A 329 -0.02 26.23 -24.73
N THR A 330 -1.12 25.53 -24.94
CA THR A 330 -1.12 24.33 -25.77
C THR A 330 -1.59 24.71 -27.16
N GLY A 331 -0.74 24.49 -28.17
CA GLY A 331 -1.09 24.77 -29.57
C GLY A 331 -2.10 23.78 -30.15
N ASP A 332 -2.68 24.09 -31.32
CA ASP A 332 -3.58 23.20 -32.05
C ASP A 332 -2.94 21.85 -32.43
N ASP A 333 -1.61 21.77 -32.38
CA ASP A 333 -0.79 20.56 -32.56
C ASP A 333 -0.61 19.73 -31.29
N GLY A 334 -1.19 20.18 -30.16
CA GLY A 334 -1.04 19.54 -28.85
C GLY A 334 0.32 19.79 -28.16
N VAL A 335 1.17 20.66 -28.71
CA VAL A 335 2.50 20.98 -28.17
C VAL A 335 2.41 22.17 -27.22
N PHE A 336 3.14 22.10 -26.10
CA PHE A 336 3.28 23.22 -25.16
C PHE A 336 4.31 24.24 -25.66
N TYR A 337 3.91 25.52 -25.69
CA TYR A 337 4.75 26.66 -26.04
C TYR A 337 4.89 27.59 -24.85
N TYR A 338 6.12 27.71 -24.34
CA TYR A 338 6.43 28.50 -23.15
C TYR A 338 6.98 29.87 -23.52
N ALA A 339 6.75 30.87 -22.67
CA ALA A 339 7.24 32.21 -22.88
C ALA A 339 7.63 32.91 -21.58
N GLN A 340 8.65 33.76 -21.64
CA GLN A 340 9.14 34.57 -20.52
C GLN A 340 8.36 35.89 -20.41
N THR A 341 7.92 36.45 -21.54
CA THR A 341 7.24 37.74 -21.60
C THR A 341 5.87 37.59 -22.23
N TYR A 342 4.98 38.53 -21.93
CA TYR A 342 3.63 38.57 -22.51
C TYR A 342 3.66 38.76 -24.05
N ASP A 343 4.60 39.54 -24.59
CA ASP A 343 4.76 39.72 -26.04
C ASP A 343 5.14 38.42 -26.75
N GLN A 344 6.00 37.62 -26.14
CA GLN A 344 6.35 36.27 -26.63
C GLN A 344 5.14 35.36 -26.57
N HIS A 345 4.36 35.44 -25.50
CA HIS A 345 3.11 34.66 -25.35
C HIS A 345 2.11 35.00 -26.44
N LEU A 346 1.84 36.29 -26.69
CA LEU A 346 0.98 36.73 -27.80
C LEU A 346 1.50 36.24 -29.16
N THR A 347 2.81 36.21 -29.34
CA THR A 347 3.44 35.66 -30.54
C THR A 347 3.18 34.16 -30.68
N ASN A 348 3.28 33.41 -29.58
CA ASN A 348 2.96 31.98 -29.57
C ASN A 348 1.49 31.73 -29.91
N ILE A 349 0.56 32.51 -29.31
CA ILE A 349 -0.87 32.44 -29.60
C ILE A 349 -1.11 32.63 -31.10
N ALA A 350 -0.56 33.72 -31.69
CA ALA A 350 -0.77 34.04 -33.12
C ALA A 350 -0.17 32.98 -34.07
N ARG A 351 0.82 32.21 -33.64
CA ARG A 351 1.48 31.20 -34.47
C ARG A 351 0.85 29.81 -34.34
N HIS A 352 0.38 29.46 -33.16
CA HIS A 352 0.08 28.07 -32.79
C HIS A 352 -1.41 27.85 -32.44
N LEU A 353 -2.21 28.91 -32.31
CA LEU A 353 -3.66 28.86 -32.18
C LEU A 353 -4.33 29.53 -33.38
N ARG A 354 -5.30 28.86 -34.01
CA ARG A 354 -6.01 29.33 -35.19
C ARG A 354 -7.51 29.54 -34.92
#